data_957a8f818220823b12e1fb9008f511e7
#
_entry.id   957a8f818220823b12e1fb9008f511e7
#
_cell.length_a   1.000
_cell.length_b   1.000
_cell.length_c   1.000
_cell.angle_alpha   90.00
_cell.angle_beta   90.00
_cell.angle_gamma   90.00
#
_symmetry.space_group_name_H-M   'P 1'
#
loop_
_entity.id
_entity.type
_entity.pdbx_description
1 polymer ?
#
loop_
_entity_poly.entity_id
_entity_poly.type
_entity_poly.pdbx_seq_one_letter_code
_entity_poly.pdbx_strand_id
1 'polypeptide(L)'
;MRAGILGGLVLLLVFGSGSVVFAATATVTVDQARDLIQAHGAKADFVILDVRTPQEFAEGHLRGAVNLDIQAPDFERQLKALDRGKTYLVYCRTGNRSIRAVRAMEQLGFQSIQHMAQGIVRWQDRGFPVSTGS
;
A
#
# COMPACT_ATOMS: atom_id res chain seq x y z
N MET A 1 -21.26 59.48 -10.23
CA MET A 1 -21.30 58.03 -10.07
C MET A 1 -19.88 57.53 -9.90
N ARG A 2 -19.52 57.11 -8.72
CA ARG A 2 -18.21 56.57 -8.45
C ARG A 2 -18.35 55.06 -8.23
N ALA A 3 -17.86 54.27 -9.16
CA ALA A 3 -17.71 52.85 -8.95
C ALA A 3 -16.55 52.60 -7.99
N GLY A 4 -16.85 52.16 -6.81
CA GLY A 4 -15.81 51.73 -5.84
C GLY A 4 -15.20 50.43 -6.29
N ILE A 5 -13.92 50.47 -6.65
CA ILE A 5 -13.14 49.24 -6.86
C ILE A 5 -12.78 48.74 -5.48
N LEU A 6 -13.47 47.70 -5.02
CA LEU A 6 -13.05 46.91 -3.88
C LEU A 6 -11.89 46.06 -4.34
N GLY A 7 -10.68 46.53 -4.05
CA GLY A 7 -9.46 45.73 -4.19
C GLY A 7 -9.49 44.61 -3.17
N GLY A 8 -9.83 43.42 -3.64
CA GLY A 8 -9.67 42.21 -2.84
C GLY A 8 -8.21 42.00 -2.55
N LEU A 9 -7.83 42.08 -1.29
CA LEU A 9 -6.51 41.69 -0.81
C LEU A 9 -6.38 40.17 -0.99
N VAL A 10 -5.72 39.73 -2.06
CA VAL A 10 -5.30 38.35 -2.21
C VAL A 10 -4.12 38.14 -1.25
N LEU A 11 -4.39 37.58 -0.10
CA LEU A 11 -3.36 37.14 0.81
C LEU A 11 -2.68 35.92 0.19
N LEU A 12 -1.59 36.13 -0.51
CA LEU A 12 -0.69 35.07 -0.95
C LEU A 12 0.05 34.57 0.31
N LEU A 13 -0.52 33.53 0.92
CA LEU A 13 0.22 32.74 1.90
C LEU A 13 1.29 31.98 1.13
N VAL A 14 2.50 32.52 1.14
CA VAL A 14 3.69 31.77 0.71
C VAL A 14 3.94 30.73 1.79
N PHE A 15 3.35 29.57 1.63
CA PHE A 15 3.78 28.41 2.39
C PHE A 15 5.17 28.06 1.88
N GLY A 16 6.15 28.12 2.78
CA GLY A 16 7.47 27.59 2.51
C GLY A 16 7.36 26.15 2.00
N SER A 17 8.28 25.75 1.14
CA SER A 17 8.34 24.51 0.37
C SER A 17 8.37 23.24 1.24
N GLY A 18 7.35 23.04 2.04
CA GLY A 18 7.05 21.75 2.64
C GLY A 18 6.12 21.03 1.67
N SER A 19 6.63 20.07 0.90
CA SER A 19 5.78 19.17 0.15
C SER A 19 4.91 18.42 1.13
N VAL A 20 3.61 18.76 1.17
CA VAL A 20 2.63 17.97 1.92
C VAL A 20 2.43 16.68 1.13
N VAL A 21 3.09 15.61 1.56
CA VAL A 21 2.91 14.29 0.97
C VAL A 21 1.67 13.69 1.60
N PHE A 22 0.58 13.64 0.85
CA PHE A 22 -0.60 12.88 1.26
C PHE A 22 -0.34 11.40 1.00
N ALA A 23 -0.61 10.55 2.01
CA ALA A 23 -0.66 9.12 1.81
C ALA A 23 -1.71 8.82 0.73
N ALA A 24 -1.30 8.17 -0.36
CA ALA A 24 -2.20 7.74 -1.42
C ALA A 24 -2.45 6.25 -1.27
N THR A 25 -3.67 5.88 -0.88
CA THR A 25 -4.14 4.50 -0.85
C THR A 25 -5.13 4.28 -1.98
N ALA A 26 -4.89 3.23 -2.76
CA ALA A 26 -5.82 2.77 -3.77
C ALA A 26 -6.20 1.31 -3.52
N THR A 27 -7.46 0.96 -3.74
CA THR A 27 -7.92 -0.42 -3.81
C THR A 27 -7.78 -0.90 -5.25
N VAL A 28 -7.09 -2.01 -5.44
CA VAL A 28 -6.84 -2.59 -6.75
C VAL A 28 -7.43 -4.00 -6.85
N THR A 29 -7.87 -4.36 -8.04
CA THR A 29 -8.27 -5.74 -8.36
C THR A 29 -7.04 -6.63 -8.51
N VAL A 30 -7.22 -7.94 -8.49
CA VAL A 30 -6.10 -8.87 -8.75
C VAL A 30 -5.52 -8.70 -10.16
N ASP A 31 -6.34 -8.33 -11.14
CA ASP A 31 -5.87 -8.04 -12.51
C ASP A 31 -5.00 -6.77 -12.52
N GLN A 32 -5.44 -5.72 -11.84
CA GLN A 32 -4.65 -4.49 -11.68
C GLN A 32 -3.36 -4.74 -10.88
N ALA A 33 -3.42 -5.56 -9.84
CA ALA A 33 -2.25 -5.95 -9.06
C ALA A 33 -1.23 -6.70 -9.91
N ARG A 34 -1.68 -7.63 -10.75
CA ARG A 34 -0.82 -8.32 -11.70
C ARG A 34 -0.12 -7.33 -12.64
N ASP A 35 -0.86 -6.37 -13.18
CA ASP A 35 -0.29 -5.36 -14.08
C ASP A 35 0.74 -4.47 -13.37
N LEU A 36 0.48 -4.10 -12.11
CA LEU A 36 1.44 -3.37 -11.28
C LEU A 36 2.73 -4.17 -11.04
N ILE A 37 2.60 -5.45 -10.74
CA ILE A 37 3.75 -6.35 -10.53
C ILE A 37 4.56 -6.48 -11.82
N GLN A 38 3.91 -6.63 -12.96
CA GLN A 38 4.59 -6.72 -14.25
C GLN A 38 5.37 -5.43 -14.58
N ALA A 39 4.79 -4.27 -14.26
CA ALA A 39 5.39 -2.97 -14.54
C ALA A 39 6.48 -2.57 -13.53
N HIS A 40 6.32 -2.91 -12.26
CA HIS A 40 7.13 -2.37 -11.16
C HIS A 40 7.78 -3.42 -10.26
N GLY A 41 7.42 -4.69 -10.36
CA GLY A 41 7.84 -5.72 -9.42
C GLY A 41 9.34 -5.93 -9.28
N ALA A 42 10.12 -5.59 -10.30
CA ALA A 42 11.59 -5.66 -10.26
C ALA A 42 12.26 -4.43 -9.68
N LYS A 43 11.50 -3.35 -9.40
CA LYS A 43 12.04 -2.09 -8.88
C LYS A 43 12.21 -2.17 -7.36
N ALA A 44 13.32 -1.62 -6.86
CA ALA A 44 13.65 -1.63 -5.43
C ALA A 44 12.67 -0.82 -4.56
N ASP A 45 11.93 0.12 -5.15
CA ASP A 45 10.95 0.96 -4.47
C ASP A 45 9.51 0.39 -4.51
N PHE A 46 9.33 -0.81 -5.03
CA PHE A 46 8.05 -1.53 -5.06
C PHE A 46 8.15 -2.82 -4.24
N VAL A 47 7.27 -2.98 -3.26
CA VAL A 47 7.25 -4.12 -2.34
C VAL A 47 5.88 -4.78 -2.35
N ILE A 48 5.86 -6.09 -2.50
CA ILE A 48 4.65 -6.90 -2.31
C ILE A 48 4.66 -7.38 -0.87
N LEU A 49 3.64 -7.01 -0.10
CA LEU A 49 3.54 -7.30 1.32
C LEU A 49 2.40 -8.26 1.62
N ASP A 50 2.75 -9.48 2.00
CA ASP A 50 1.82 -10.51 2.47
C ASP A 50 1.71 -10.42 3.99
N VAL A 51 0.52 -10.10 4.50
CA VAL A 51 0.30 -9.92 5.95
C VAL A 51 -0.34 -11.13 6.62
N ARG A 52 -0.30 -12.29 5.94
CA ARG A 52 -0.77 -13.57 6.48
C ARG A 52 0.28 -14.20 7.39
N THR A 53 -0.07 -15.35 8.00
CA THR A 53 0.87 -16.12 8.80
C THR A 53 2.01 -16.69 7.96
N PRO A 54 3.17 -16.99 8.57
CA PRO A 54 4.28 -17.66 7.88
C PRO A 54 3.90 -19.00 7.26
N GLN A 55 3.00 -19.75 7.90
CA GLN A 55 2.52 -21.01 7.37
C GLN A 55 1.71 -20.83 6.10
N GLU A 56 0.76 -19.90 6.09
CA GLU A 56 -0.01 -19.56 4.88
C GLU A 56 0.91 -19.09 3.75
N PHE A 57 1.89 -18.26 4.08
CA PHE A 57 2.88 -17.74 3.13
C PHE A 57 3.67 -18.89 2.48
N ALA A 58 4.15 -19.85 3.27
CA ALA A 58 4.91 -20.99 2.77
C ALA A 58 4.09 -21.89 1.83
N GLU A 59 2.79 -22.01 2.08
CA GLU A 59 1.87 -22.81 1.25
C GLU A 59 1.63 -22.18 -0.13
N GLY A 60 1.78 -20.89 -0.26
CA GLY A 60 1.66 -20.17 -1.53
C GLY A 60 1.54 -18.67 -1.31
N HIS A 61 2.32 -17.89 -2.04
CA HIS A 61 2.34 -16.42 -1.99
C HIS A 61 2.64 -15.83 -3.37
N LEU A 62 2.35 -14.56 -3.56
CA LEU A 62 2.73 -13.86 -4.78
C LEU A 62 4.25 -13.84 -4.89
N ARG A 63 4.77 -14.14 -6.06
CA ARG A 63 6.20 -14.18 -6.32
C ARG A 63 6.87 -12.87 -5.91
N GLY A 64 7.93 -12.96 -5.13
CA GLY A 64 8.67 -11.80 -4.62
C GLY A 64 8.05 -11.13 -3.41
N ALA A 65 6.93 -11.64 -2.88
CA ALA A 65 6.32 -11.09 -1.68
C ALA A 65 7.20 -11.26 -0.45
N VAL A 66 7.14 -10.25 0.42
CA VAL A 66 7.71 -10.28 1.77
C VAL A 66 6.59 -10.59 2.75
N ASN A 67 6.84 -11.48 3.70
CA ASN A 67 5.86 -11.83 4.72
C ASN A 67 6.04 -11.00 5.99
N LEU A 68 4.96 -10.42 6.44
CA LEU A 68 4.89 -9.66 7.69
C LEU A 68 3.55 -9.98 8.36
N ASP A 69 3.56 -10.92 9.28
CA ASP A 69 2.35 -11.46 9.91
C ASP A 69 1.66 -10.42 10.80
N ILE A 70 0.45 -9.99 10.40
CA ILE A 70 -0.34 -9.03 11.20
C ILE A 70 -0.73 -9.58 12.58
N GLN A 71 -0.73 -10.91 12.77
CA GLN A 71 -1.04 -11.55 14.04
C GLN A 71 0.19 -11.68 14.96
N ALA A 72 1.38 -11.40 14.46
CA ALA A 72 2.60 -11.43 15.27
C ALA A 72 2.57 -10.31 16.33
N PRO A 73 3.02 -10.58 17.56
CA PRO A 73 3.04 -9.57 18.64
C PRO A 73 3.87 -8.33 18.31
N ASP A 74 4.87 -8.47 17.45
CA ASP A 74 5.77 -7.40 17.03
C ASP A 74 5.44 -6.81 15.65
N PHE A 75 4.26 -7.08 15.12
CA PHE A 75 3.84 -6.60 13.80
C PHE A 75 4.02 -5.09 13.63
N GLU A 76 3.57 -4.30 14.60
CA GLU A 76 3.66 -2.85 14.52
C GLU A 76 5.13 -2.37 14.52
N ARG A 77 5.98 -3.00 15.31
CA ARG A 77 7.42 -2.69 15.32
C ARG A 77 8.07 -3.01 13.97
N GLN A 78 7.76 -4.17 13.39
CA GLN A 78 8.25 -4.56 12.07
C GLN A 78 7.74 -3.61 10.98
N LEU A 79 6.47 -3.20 11.07
CA LEU A 79 5.88 -2.25 10.14
C LEU A 79 6.58 -0.88 10.19
N LYS A 80 6.90 -0.40 11.39
CA LYS A 80 7.64 0.86 11.59
C LYS A 80 9.04 0.84 11.01
N ALA A 81 9.66 -0.33 10.89
CA ALA A 81 11.00 -0.50 10.33
C ALA A 81 11.02 -0.45 8.78
N LEU A 82 9.87 -0.55 8.13
CA LEU A 82 9.79 -0.47 6.67
C LEU A 82 9.99 0.96 6.17
N ASP A 83 10.55 1.09 4.97
CA ASP A 83 10.70 2.37 4.29
C ASP A 83 9.35 2.91 3.83
N ARG A 84 8.91 4.02 4.41
CA ARG A 84 7.60 4.64 4.12
C ARG A 84 7.51 5.33 2.77
N GLY A 85 8.63 5.55 2.12
CA GLY A 85 8.71 6.17 0.80
C GLY A 85 8.50 5.21 -0.38
N LYS A 86 8.49 3.90 -0.10
CA LYS A 86 8.24 2.89 -1.13
C LYS A 86 6.75 2.69 -1.39
N THR A 87 6.44 2.10 -2.54
CA THR A 87 5.08 1.65 -2.86
C THR A 87 4.89 0.21 -2.39
N TYR A 88 3.80 -0.04 -1.68
CA TYR A 88 3.46 -1.35 -1.13
C TYR A 88 2.18 -1.88 -1.75
N LEU A 89 2.25 -3.06 -2.35
CA LEU A 89 1.09 -3.86 -2.73
C LEU A 89 0.80 -4.80 -1.57
N VAL A 90 -0.30 -4.55 -0.85
CA VAL A 90 -0.65 -5.24 0.39
C VAL A 90 -1.80 -6.21 0.16
N TYR A 91 -1.67 -7.43 0.62
CA TYR A 91 -2.74 -8.43 0.53
C TYR A 91 -2.73 -9.39 1.71
N CYS A 92 -3.88 -10.03 1.91
CA CYS A 92 -4.01 -11.20 2.76
C CYS A 92 -4.79 -12.30 2.00
N ARG A 93 -5.54 -13.14 2.71
CA ARG A 93 -6.31 -14.21 2.07
C ARG A 93 -7.53 -13.64 1.33
N THR A 94 -8.37 -12.84 2.00
CA THR A 94 -9.66 -12.34 1.50
C THR A 94 -9.91 -10.84 1.75
N GLY A 95 -8.90 -10.09 2.22
CA GLY A 95 -8.98 -8.65 2.46
C GLY A 95 -9.21 -8.21 3.91
N ASN A 96 -9.67 -9.08 4.79
CA ASN A 96 -10.06 -8.70 6.18
C ASN A 96 -8.88 -8.32 7.08
N ARG A 97 -7.77 -9.02 6.96
CA ARG A 97 -6.53 -8.69 7.69
C ARG A 97 -5.78 -7.56 7.03
N SER A 98 -5.71 -7.56 5.71
CA SER A 98 -4.97 -6.56 4.96
C SER A 98 -5.56 -5.16 5.08
N ILE A 99 -6.89 -5.01 5.20
CA ILE A 99 -7.47 -3.68 5.44
C ILE A 99 -6.99 -3.08 6.77
N ARG A 100 -6.81 -3.91 7.80
CA ARG A 100 -6.27 -3.45 9.09
C ARG A 100 -4.80 -3.05 8.97
N ALA A 101 -4.01 -3.83 8.22
CA ALA A 101 -2.62 -3.49 7.93
C ALA A 101 -2.51 -2.16 7.18
N VAL A 102 -3.34 -1.97 6.16
CA VAL A 102 -3.39 -0.72 5.37
C VAL A 102 -3.70 0.47 6.26
N ARG A 103 -4.69 0.37 7.15
CA ARG A 103 -5.02 1.45 8.09
C ARG A 103 -3.87 1.78 9.03
N ALA A 104 -3.17 0.78 9.53
CA ALA A 104 -1.99 0.99 10.35
C ALA A 104 -0.86 1.68 9.56
N MET A 105 -0.65 1.28 8.32
CA MET A 105 0.33 1.90 7.42
C MET A 105 -0.01 3.36 7.13
N GLU A 106 -1.27 3.67 6.86
CA GLU A 106 -1.73 5.05 6.66
C GLU A 106 -1.45 5.93 7.90
N GLN A 107 -1.75 5.43 9.09
CA GLN A 107 -1.47 6.13 10.35
C GLN A 107 0.02 6.36 10.58
N LEU A 108 0.88 5.48 10.10
CA LEU A 108 2.34 5.60 10.19
C LEU A 108 2.95 6.50 9.11
N GLY A 109 2.14 6.99 8.18
CA GLY A 109 2.60 7.90 7.13
C GLY A 109 3.22 7.22 5.91
N PHE A 110 2.85 5.98 5.61
CA PHE A 110 3.22 5.33 4.35
C PHE A 110 2.63 6.11 3.17
N GLN A 111 3.44 6.40 2.17
CA GLN A 111 3.08 7.36 1.12
C GLN A 111 2.27 6.75 -0.02
N SER A 112 2.49 5.48 -0.34
CA SER A 112 1.86 4.82 -1.47
C SER A 112 1.50 3.38 -1.13
N ILE A 113 0.20 3.10 -1.05
CA ILE A 113 -0.34 1.80 -0.70
C ILE A 113 -1.34 1.36 -1.77
N GLN A 114 -1.12 0.18 -2.33
CA GLN A 114 -2.02 -0.49 -3.25
C GLN A 114 -2.62 -1.69 -2.52
N HIS A 115 -3.89 -1.64 -2.20
CA HIS A 115 -4.57 -2.70 -1.46
C HIS A 115 -5.24 -3.68 -2.43
N MET A 116 -4.68 -4.88 -2.55
CA MET A 116 -5.31 -5.98 -3.30
C MET A 116 -6.38 -6.63 -2.41
N ALA A 117 -7.53 -5.98 -2.29
CA ALA A 117 -8.57 -6.30 -1.31
C ALA A 117 -9.26 -7.65 -1.58
N GLN A 118 -9.24 -8.13 -2.81
CA GLN A 118 -9.80 -9.45 -3.15
C GLN A 118 -8.94 -10.61 -2.61
N GLY A 119 -7.68 -10.35 -2.27
CA GLY A 119 -6.76 -11.29 -1.66
C GLY A 119 -6.25 -12.39 -2.57
N ILE A 120 -5.41 -13.26 -1.99
CA ILE A 120 -4.78 -14.35 -2.76
C ILE A 120 -5.79 -15.39 -3.25
N VAL A 121 -6.92 -15.56 -2.60
CA VAL A 121 -7.99 -16.45 -3.06
C VAL A 121 -8.45 -16.07 -4.45
N ARG A 122 -8.74 -14.79 -4.67
CA ARG A 122 -9.14 -14.31 -6.00
C ARG A 122 -7.99 -14.36 -7.02
N TRP A 123 -6.78 -14.09 -6.60
CA TRP A 123 -5.58 -14.25 -7.41
C TRP A 123 -5.45 -15.68 -7.96
N GLN A 124 -5.62 -16.67 -7.08
CA GLN A 124 -5.59 -18.08 -7.47
C GLN A 124 -6.78 -18.49 -8.33
N ASP A 125 -7.97 -17.98 -8.04
CA ASP A 125 -9.18 -18.23 -8.86
C ASP A 125 -9.01 -17.74 -10.31
N ARG A 126 -8.23 -16.69 -10.51
CA ARG A 126 -7.88 -16.18 -11.83
C ARG A 126 -6.80 -17.02 -12.52
N GLY A 127 -6.27 -18.03 -11.86
CA GLY A 127 -5.18 -18.85 -12.39
C GLY A 127 -3.83 -18.14 -12.40
N PHE A 128 -3.65 -17.07 -11.64
CA PHE A 128 -2.38 -16.37 -11.55
C PHE A 128 -1.40 -17.15 -10.68
N PRO A 129 -0.10 -17.16 -11.02
CA PRO A 129 0.86 -18.05 -10.39
C PRO A 129 1.21 -17.62 -8.97
N VAL A 130 1.50 -18.62 -8.13
CA VAL A 130 2.04 -18.42 -6.77
C VAL A 130 3.38 -19.15 -6.64
N SER A 131 4.20 -18.65 -5.71
CA SER A 131 5.43 -19.29 -5.27
C SER A 131 5.18 -19.99 -3.94
N THR A 132 5.99 -21.01 -3.63
CA THR A 132 5.93 -21.76 -2.38
C THR A 132 7.26 -21.68 -1.64
N GLY A 133 7.23 -21.96 -0.34
CA GLY A 133 8.40 -21.92 0.53
C GLY A 133 8.60 -20.58 1.22
N SER A 134 9.68 -20.44 1.97
CA SER A 134 10.03 -19.23 2.73
C SER A 134 10.89 -18.26 1.92
#